data_c692da6876fb79f72eab487955280b92
#
_entry.id   c692da6876fb79f72eab487955280b92
#
_cell.length_a   1.000
_cell.length_b   1.000
_cell.length_c   1.000
_cell.angle_alpha   90.00
_cell.angle_beta   90.00
_cell.angle_gamma   90.00
#
_symmetry.space_group_name_H-M   'P 1'
#
loop_
_entity.id
_entity.type
_entity.pdbx_description
1 polymer ?
#
loop_
_entity_poly.entity_id
_entity_poly.type
_entity_poly.pdbx_seq_one_letter_code
_entity_poly.pdbx_strand_id
1 'polypeptide(L)'
;MTLTTTWATRRLSNHLPNINYQNHIFNGYQNVPIFGQWAVPPKAKGTIIATYGITGSLDNQTFLHLFAYRAWQRGYGVVLFDWRAHGKTGQLSPTLPSDGMNEGKDYLALAVTAQALGCPPPYWFAGYSLGGQLALWAGWAAMAADSPLPWVQVGGVVAVCPNLDANRSLPYLMAHPWGRLVEWAITQELKKLALALYHAHPHAIDPAAIQRAQSIQSFDRELVIPTLGFKTVMDYYTATSPLHFLGKLNRPTLILYAQDDPLFAPEIIPDLEQICAQNRYLELVLTKYGGHVGYYSSQRGQKLANDPDRWWAWHRVLDWMDRTSAT
;
A
#
# COMPACT_ATOMS: atom_id res chain seq x y z
N MET A 1 8.31 0.06 12.57
CA MET A 1 7.23 -0.05 13.57
C MET A 1 7.85 0.07 14.97
N THR A 2 7.52 1.08 15.73
CA THR A 2 8.06 1.23 17.08
C THR A 2 7.48 0.17 18.02
N LEU A 3 8.19 -0.22 19.10
CA LEU A 3 7.71 -1.17 20.12
C LEU A 3 6.31 -0.79 20.66
N THR A 4 6.00 0.51 20.74
CA THR A 4 4.70 1.06 21.13
C THR A 4 3.58 0.75 20.15
N THR A 5 3.84 0.78 18.85
CA THR A 5 2.84 0.42 17.82
C THR A 5 2.57 -1.08 17.78
N THR A 6 3.58 -1.91 17.98
CA THR A 6 3.42 -3.37 18.07
C THR A 6 2.58 -3.77 19.29
N TRP A 7 2.77 -3.11 20.44
CA TRP A 7 1.96 -3.37 21.63
C TRP A 7 0.51 -2.86 21.46
N ALA A 8 0.35 -1.67 20.86
CA ALA A 8 -0.97 -1.10 20.59
C ALA A 8 -1.74 -1.94 19.57
N THR A 9 -1.10 -2.47 18.52
CA THR A 9 -1.75 -3.37 17.54
C THR A 9 -2.16 -4.71 18.16
N ARG A 10 -1.33 -5.30 19.04
CA ARG A 10 -1.72 -6.53 19.77
C ARG A 10 -2.93 -6.33 20.68
N ARG A 11 -3.06 -5.17 21.32
CA ARG A 11 -4.25 -4.86 22.15
C ARG A 11 -5.50 -4.63 21.30
N LEU A 12 -5.34 -4.09 20.08
CA LEU A 12 -6.46 -3.83 19.16
C LEU A 12 -6.96 -5.10 18.48
N SER A 13 -6.10 -6.06 18.17
CA SER A 13 -6.53 -7.32 17.51
C SER A 13 -7.61 -8.06 18.27
N ASN A 14 -7.66 -7.90 19.60
CA ASN A 14 -8.67 -8.51 20.45
C ASN A 14 -9.96 -7.69 20.59
N HIS A 15 -10.04 -6.48 20.01
CA HIS A 15 -11.13 -5.53 20.25
C HIS A 15 -11.61 -4.80 18.99
N LEU A 16 -11.12 -5.20 17.79
CA LEU A 16 -11.68 -4.65 16.56
C LEU A 16 -13.12 -5.15 16.40
N PRO A 17 -14.11 -4.25 16.34
CA PRO A 17 -15.47 -4.65 16.07
C PRO A 17 -15.56 -5.35 14.72
N ASN A 18 -16.38 -6.37 14.66
CA ASN A 18 -16.45 -7.27 13.51
C ASN A 18 -17.19 -6.58 12.33
N ILE A 19 -16.48 -6.27 11.26
CA ILE A 19 -17.11 -6.07 9.96
C ILE A 19 -17.36 -7.46 9.38
N ASN A 20 -18.57 -7.70 8.92
CA ASN A 20 -18.88 -8.95 8.22
C ASN A 20 -18.32 -8.92 6.80
N TYR A 21 -17.02 -9.24 6.70
CA TYR A 21 -16.36 -9.32 5.40
C TYR A 21 -16.83 -10.53 4.60
N GLN A 22 -17.05 -10.32 3.30
CA GLN A 22 -17.21 -11.38 2.33
C GLN A 22 -15.87 -11.58 1.60
N ASN A 23 -15.47 -12.83 1.42
CA ASN A 23 -14.27 -13.18 0.66
C ASN A 23 -14.62 -13.23 -0.84
N HIS A 24 -13.69 -12.80 -1.68
CA HIS A 24 -13.82 -12.89 -3.12
C HIS A 24 -12.46 -13.10 -3.79
N ILE A 25 -12.45 -13.83 -4.91
CA ILE A 25 -11.28 -13.92 -5.80
C ILE A 25 -11.56 -13.01 -6.97
N PHE A 26 -10.91 -11.86 -6.99
CA PHE A 26 -11.00 -10.88 -8.06
C PHE A 26 -10.14 -11.30 -9.25
N ASN A 27 -10.58 -10.97 -10.44
CA ASN A 27 -9.76 -11.12 -11.63
C ASN A 27 -8.94 -9.85 -11.84
N GLY A 28 -7.67 -9.90 -11.43
CA GLY A 28 -6.71 -8.80 -11.56
C GLY A 28 -6.21 -8.61 -12.99
N TYR A 29 -5.30 -7.66 -13.18
CA TYR A 29 -4.68 -7.41 -14.47
C TYR A 29 -3.95 -8.67 -15.00
N GLN A 30 -4.07 -8.94 -16.30
CA GLN A 30 -3.59 -10.17 -16.96
C GLN A 30 -4.22 -11.46 -16.40
N ASN A 31 -5.44 -11.37 -15.90
CA ASN A 31 -6.20 -12.50 -15.34
C ASN A 31 -5.52 -13.14 -14.11
N VAL A 32 -4.69 -12.39 -13.37
CA VAL A 32 -4.12 -12.88 -12.12
C VAL A 32 -5.21 -12.93 -11.05
N PRO A 33 -5.47 -14.10 -10.41
CA PRO A 33 -6.45 -14.20 -9.34
C PRO A 33 -5.93 -13.46 -8.10
N ILE A 34 -6.68 -12.47 -7.64
CA ILE A 34 -6.37 -11.66 -6.46
C ILE A 34 -7.39 -11.96 -5.36
N PHE A 35 -6.92 -12.47 -4.25
CA PHE A 35 -7.79 -12.67 -3.08
C PHE A 35 -8.06 -11.34 -2.38
N GLY A 36 -9.32 -11.10 -2.06
CA GLY A 36 -9.71 -9.94 -1.27
C GLY A 36 -10.92 -10.20 -0.38
N GLN A 37 -11.13 -9.26 0.51
CA GLN A 37 -12.26 -9.20 1.45
C GLN A 37 -12.99 -7.87 1.24
N TRP A 38 -14.30 -7.91 1.16
CA TRP A 38 -15.09 -6.71 0.95
C TRP A 38 -16.29 -6.63 1.90
N ALA A 39 -16.70 -5.40 2.20
CA ALA A 39 -17.89 -5.10 2.96
C ALA A 39 -18.45 -3.73 2.57
N VAL A 40 -19.77 -3.60 2.52
CA VAL A 40 -20.46 -2.36 2.17
C VAL A 40 -21.49 -2.03 3.25
N PRO A 41 -21.42 -0.84 3.87
CA PRO A 41 -22.48 -0.39 4.77
C PRO A 41 -23.70 0.06 3.98
N PRO A 42 -24.90 0.08 4.59
CA PRO A 42 -26.07 0.65 3.96
C PRO A 42 -25.85 2.10 3.50
N LYS A 43 -26.25 2.42 2.26
CA LYS A 43 -26.10 3.77 1.65
C LYS A 43 -24.64 4.25 1.62
N ALA A 44 -23.71 3.37 1.23
CA ALA A 44 -22.31 3.72 1.11
C ALA A 44 -22.12 4.90 0.14
N LYS A 45 -21.26 5.86 0.53
CA LYS A 45 -20.98 7.09 -0.24
C LYS A 45 -19.78 6.98 -1.19
N GLY A 46 -19.21 5.80 -1.29
CA GLY A 46 -18.06 5.45 -2.12
C GLY A 46 -17.38 4.22 -1.56
N THR A 47 -16.32 3.75 -2.23
CA THR A 47 -15.60 2.53 -1.85
C THR A 47 -14.10 2.76 -1.79
N ILE A 48 -13.46 2.29 -0.73
CA ILE A 48 -12.01 2.29 -0.56
C ILE A 48 -11.48 0.92 -0.94
N ILE A 49 -10.53 0.89 -1.88
CA ILE A 49 -9.77 -0.31 -2.24
C ILE A 49 -8.38 -0.13 -1.67
N ALA A 50 -7.97 -1.03 -0.77
CA ALA A 50 -6.77 -0.81 0.03
C ALA A 50 -5.93 -2.07 0.20
N THR A 51 -4.61 -1.88 0.27
CA THR A 51 -3.66 -2.94 0.61
C THR A 51 -2.55 -2.43 1.53
N TYR A 52 -1.71 -3.34 1.96
CA TYR A 52 -0.65 -3.17 2.96
C TYR A 52 0.74 -3.11 2.33
N GLY A 53 1.74 -2.89 3.16
CA GLY A 53 3.14 -2.79 2.76
C GLY A 53 3.78 -4.12 2.38
N ILE A 54 5.12 -4.12 2.30
CA ILE A 54 5.90 -5.31 1.97
C ILE A 54 5.71 -6.40 3.03
N THR A 55 5.59 -7.64 2.57
CA THR A 55 5.40 -8.88 3.36
C THR A 55 4.08 -9.01 4.11
N GLY A 56 3.74 -10.22 4.52
CA GLY A 56 2.53 -10.54 5.27
C GLY A 56 1.34 -10.96 4.41
N SER A 57 0.17 -10.90 5.02
CA SER A 57 -1.13 -11.24 4.41
C SER A 57 -2.24 -10.47 5.12
N LEU A 58 -3.41 -10.39 4.54
CA LEU A 58 -4.59 -9.78 5.18
C LEU A 58 -4.83 -10.31 6.61
N ASP A 59 -4.55 -11.59 6.85
CA ASP A 59 -4.79 -12.21 8.15
C ASP A 59 -3.97 -11.59 9.30
N ASN A 60 -2.86 -10.91 8.99
CA ASN A 60 -1.98 -10.28 10.00
C ASN A 60 -1.92 -8.74 9.90
N GLN A 61 -2.74 -8.11 9.07
CA GLN A 61 -2.72 -6.64 8.84
C GLN A 61 -3.73 -5.90 9.73
N THR A 62 -3.61 -6.02 11.04
CA THR A 62 -4.48 -5.35 12.02
C THR A 62 -4.62 -3.84 11.75
N PHE A 63 -3.55 -3.20 11.29
CA PHE A 63 -3.51 -1.78 10.97
C PHE A 63 -4.42 -1.42 9.78
N LEU A 64 -4.44 -2.27 8.74
CA LEU A 64 -5.33 -2.11 7.59
C LEU A 64 -6.79 -2.37 7.99
N HIS A 65 -7.05 -3.40 8.77
CA HIS A 65 -8.39 -3.71 9.28
C HIS A 65 -8.96 -2.60 10.16
N LEU A 66 -8.12 -1.94 10.96
CA LEU A 66 -8.52 -0.78 11.74
C LEU A 66 -8.94 0.38 10.83
N PHE A 67 -8.15 0.68 9.79
CA PHE A 67 -8.52 1.69 8.80
C PHE A 67 -9.84 1.36 8.13
N ALA A 68 -10.00 0.14 7.64
CA ALA A 68 -11.23 -0.33 7.00
C ALA A 68 -12.45 -0.21 7.92
N TYR A 69 -12.29 -0.57 9.20
CA TYR A 69 -13.36 -0.41 10.19
C TYR A 69 -13.78 1.06 10.35
N ARG A 70 -12.80 1.99 10.46
CA ARG A 70 -13.10 3.41 10.59
C ARG A 70 -13.74 3.98 9.32
N ALA A 71 -13.29 3.54 8.16
CA ALA A 71 -13.88 3.89 6.87
C ALA A 71 -15.34 3.40 6.76
N TRP A 72 -15.58 2.15 7.13
CA TRP A 72 -16.91 1.56 7.14
C TRP A 72 -17.87 2.30 8.07
N GLN A 73 -17.43 2.69 9.29
CA GLN A 73 -18.21 3.52 10.22
C GLN A 73 -18.56 4.89 9.62
N ARG A 74 -17.72 5.43 8.75
CA ARG A 74 -17.98 6.71 8.06
C ARG A 74 -18.81 6.56 6.77
N GLY A 75 -19.32 5.37 6.48
CA GLY A 75 -20.19 5.09 5.34
C GLY A 75 -19.43 4.81 4.04
N TYR A 76 -18.17 4.37 4.10
CA TYR A 76 -17.47 3.86 2.93
C TYR A 76 -17.59 2.34 2.83
N GLY A 77 -17.83 1.82 1.62
CA GLY A 77 -17.52 0.45 1.30
C GLY A 77 -16.01 0.22 1.36
N VAL A 78 -15.58 -1.00 1.65
CA VAL A 78 -14.17 -1.36 1.75
C VAL A 78 -13.89 -2.64 0.98
N VAL A 79 -12.78 -2.65 0.23
CA VAL A 79 -12.19 -3.82 -0.41
C VAL A 79 -10.73 -3.87 0.03
N LEU A 80 -10.38 -4.90 0.76
CA LEU A 80 -9.00 -5.18 1.18
C LEU A 80 -8.49 -6.37 0.40
N PHE A 81 -7.25 -6.36 -0.05
CA PHE A 81 -6.73 -7.46 -0.86
C PHE A 81 -5.28 -7.82 -0.57
N ASP A 82 -4.98 -9.09 -0.74
CA ASP A 82 -3.62 -9.60 -0.82
C ASP A 82 -3.09 -9.30 -2.21
N TRP A 83 -2.08 -8.45 -2.34
CA TRP A 83 -1.49 -8.15 -3.62
C TRP A 83 -0.60 -9.29 -4.13
N ARG A 84 -0.09 -9.20 -5.35
CA ARG A 84 0.64 -10.29 -6.03
C ARG A 84 1.71 -10.91 -5.14
N ALA A 85 1.86 -12.21 -5.19
CA ALA A 85 2.74 -13.05 -4.39
C ALA A 85 2.41 -13.13 -2.89
N HIS A 86 1.53 -12.30 -2.35
CA HIS A 86 1.26 -12.21 -0.92
C HIS A 86 0.02 -13.01 -0.49
N GLY A 87 0.03 -13.47 0.75
CA GLY A 87 -1.10 -14.12 1.41
C GLY A 87 -1.77 -15.20 0.56
N LYS A 88 -3.09 -15.14 0.45
CA LYS A 88 -3.87 -16.10 -0.34
C LYS A 88 -3.72 -15.89 -1.85
N THR A 89 -3.44 -14.66 -2.30
CA THR A 89 -3.11 -14.41 -3.71
C THR A 89 -1.89 -15.20 -4.15
N GLY A 90 -0.84 -15.27 -3.34
CA GLY A 90 0.33 -16.09 -3.62
C GLY A 90 0.04 -17.59 -3.68
N GLN A 91 -0.98 -18.08 -2.97
CA GLN A 91 -1.43 -19.47 -3.07
C GLN A 91 -2.19 -19.75 -4.38
N LEU A 92 -2.86 -18.74 -4.93
CA LEU A 92 -3.66 -18.85 -6.15
C LEU A 92 -2.83 -18.65 -7.42
N SER A 93 -1.74 -17.88 -7.36
CA SER A 93 -0.91 -17.55 -8.52
C SER A 93 0.55 -17.37 -8.14
N PRO A 94 1.49 -17.89 -8.96
CA PRO A 94 2.93 -17.69 -8.75
C PRO A 94 3.42 -16.31 -9.21
N THR A 95 2.54 -15.44 -9.67
CA THR A 95 2.93 -14.15 -10.25
C THR A 95 3.60 -13.28 -9.21
N LEU A 96 4.86 -12.94 -9.47
CA LEU A 96 5.67 -12.07 -8.61
C LEU A 96 5.23 -10.61 -8.74
N PRO A 97 5.57 -9.76 -7.75
CA PRO A 97 5.22 -8.34 -7.76
C PRO A 97 5.98 -7.56 -8.84
N SER A 98 5.50 -6.37 -9.11
CA SER A 98 6.12 -5.40 -10.02
C SER A 98 6.25 -4.01 -9.39
N ASP A 99 6.16 -3.92 -8.07
CA ASP A 99 6.22 -2.70 -7.26
C ASP A 99 5.31 -1.56 -7.78
N GLY A 100 4.15 -1.95 -8.31
CA GLY A 100 3.08 -1.04 -8.69
C GLY A 100 2.70 -1.04 -10.16
N MET A 101 3.60 -1.38 -11.09
CA MET A 101 3.31 -1.32 -12.53
C MET A 101 2.09 -2.18 -12.93
N ASN A 102 1.99 -3.37 -12.39
CA ASN A 102 0.85 -4.27 -12.59
C ASN A 102 -0.20 -4.14 -11.47
N GLU A 103 0.25 -3.99 -10.22
CA GLU A 103 -0.63 -3.84 -9.04
C GLU A 103 -1.50 -2.59 -9.16
N GLY A 104 -0.99 -1.49 -9.73
CA GLY A 104 -1.82 -0.32 -10.03
C GLY A 104 -3.01 -0.66 -10.91
N LYS A 105 -2.81 -1.52 -11.93
CA LYS A 105 -3.90 -2.01 -12.79
C LYS A 105 -4.79 -3.03 -12.09
N ASP A 106 -4.25 -3.80 -11.12
CA ASP A 106 -5.06 -4.68 -10.27
C ASP A 106 -6.11 -3.87 -9.49
N TYR A 107 -5.75 -2.73 -8.89
CA TYR A 107 -6.71 -1.86 -8.22
C TYR A 107 -7.90 -1.48 -9.10
N LEU A 108 -7.64 -1.18 -10.39
CA LEU A 108 -8.69 -0.81 -11.34
C LEU A 108 -9.59 -2.01 -11.65
N ALA A 109 -9.02 -3.18 -11.86
CA ALA A 109 -9.76 -4.41 -12.10
C ALA A 109 -10.62 -4.79 -10.89
N LEU A 110 -10.08 -4.61 -9.69
CA LEU A 110 -10.81 -4.81 -8.43
C LEU A 110 -11.99 -3.84 -8.31
N ALA A 111 -11.81 -2.55 -8.68
CA ALA A 111 -12.88 -1.56 -8.66
C ALA A 111 -14.04 -1.94 -9.59
N VAL A 112 -13.74 -2.40 -10.81
CA VAL A 112 -14.75 -2.87 -11.77
C VAL A 112 -15.54 -4.06 -11.21
N THR A 113 -14.85 -5.04 -10.63
CA THR A 113 -15.51 -6.20 -10.01
C THR A 113 -16.30 -5.80 -8.76
N ALA A 114 -15.74 -4.91 -7.93
CA ALA A 114 -16.38 -4.40 -6.73
C ALA A 114 -17.73 -3.72 -7.03
N GLN A 115 -17.83 -3.01 -8.16
CA GLN A 115 -19.09 -2.41 -8.60
C GLN A 115 -20.17 -3.48 -8.81
N ALA A 116 -19.83 -4.59 -9.43
CA ALA A 116 -20.77 -5.71 -9.64
C ALA A 116 -21.15 -6.39 -8.32
N LEU A 117 -20.31 -6.32 -7.29
CA LEU A 117 -20.61 -6.81 -5.94
C LEU A 117 -21.43 -5.83 -5.09
N GLY A 118 -21.80 -4.67 -5.65
CA GLY A 118 -22.58 -3.65 -4.94
C GLY A 118 -21.77 -2.59 -4.19
N CYS A 119 -20.45 -2.53 -4.40
CA CYS A 119 -19.59 -1.48 -3.89
C CYS A 119 -19.70 -0.22 -4.77
N PRO A 120 -20.29 0.89 -4.31
CA PRO A 120 -20.54 2.05 -5.17
C PRO A 120 -19.27 2.90 -5.40
N PRO A 121 -19.18 3.63 -6.55
CA PRO A 121 -18.23 4.70 -6.72
C PRO A 121 -18.58 5.91 -5.81
N PRO A 122 -17.67 6.93 -5.64
CA PRO A 122 -16.33 6.95 -6.19
C PRO A 122 -15.37 5.96 -5.52
N TYR A 123 -14.38 5.47 -6.29
CA TYR A 123 -13.37 4.57 -5.78
C TYR A 123 -12.13 5.33 -5.32
N TRP A 124 -11.68 5.00 -4.10
CA TRP A 124 -10.48 5.53 -3.49
C TRP A 124 -9.43 4.44 -3.41
N PHE A 125 -8.25 4.70 -3.97
CA PHE A 125 -7.13 3.76 -3.91
C PHE A 125 -6.25 4.11 -2.73
N ALA A 126 -6.06 3.19 -1.80
CA ALA A 126 -5.36 3.47 -0.56
C ALA A 126 -4.31 2.40 -0.24
N GLY A 127 -3.26 2.81 0.46
CA GLY A 127 -2.25 1.89 0.95
C GLY A 127 -1.22 2.56 1.85
N TYR A 128 -0.41 1.75 2.51
CA TYR A 128 0.70 2.24 3.32
C TYR A 128 2.01 1.52 2.98
N SER A 129 3.15 2.20 3.20
CA SER A 129 4.47 1.67 2.85
C SER A 129 4.51 1.31 1.37
N LEU A 130 4.95 0.10 1.00
CA LEU A 130 4.90 -0.36 -0.39
C LEU A 130 3.47 -0.35 -0.94
N GLY A 131 2.43 -0.68 -0.14
CA GLY A 131 1.03 -0.54 -0.56
C GLY A 131 0.62 0.89 -0.89
N GLY A 132 1.25 1.90 -0.27
CA GLY A 132 1.09 3.30 -0.65
C GLY A 132 1.69 3.61 -2.02
N GLN A 133 2.84 3.02 -2.35
CA GLN A 133 3.42 3.06 -3.70
C GLN A 133 2.47 2.42 -4.72
N LEU A 134 1.90 1.24 -4.41
CA LEU A 134 0.95 0.55 -5.29
C LEU A 134 -0.30 1.41 -5.53
N ALA A 135 -0.80 2.13 -4.51
CA ALA A 135 -1.94 3.03 -4.64
C ALA A 135 -1.63 4.25 -5.54
N LEU A 136 -0.41 4.81 -5.47
CA LEU A 136 0.02 5.87 -6.40
C LEU A 136 0.06 5.36 -7.85
N TRP A 137 0.52 4.14 -8.06
CA TRP A 137 0.48 3.49 -9.37
C TRP A 137 -0.95 3.24 -9.86
N ALA A 138 -1.92 2.98 -8.96
CA ALA A 138 -3.32 2.89 -9.33
C ALA A 138 -3.85 4.24 -9.85
N GLY A 139 -3.49 5.34 -9.19
CA GLY A 139 -3.79 6.68 -9.68
C GLY A 139 -3.19 6.96 -11.05
N TRP A 140 -1.95 6.54 -11.28
CA TRP A 140 -1.28 6.66 -12.57
C TRP A 140 -1.96 5.79 -13.64
N ALA A 141 -2.25 4.53 -13.34
CA ALA A 141 -2.90 3.60 -14.27
C ALA A 141 -4.32 4.07 -14.65
N ALA A 142 -5.03 4.71 -13.73
CA ALA A 142 -6.37 5.24 -13.99
C ALA A 142 -6.39 6.39 -15.01
N MET A 143 -5.25 7.04 -15.28
CA MET A 143 -5.12 8.10 -16.29
C MET A 143 -4.94 7.56 -17.71
N ALA A 144 -4.68 6.27 -17.87
CA ALA A 144 -4.47 5.67 -19.18
C ALA A 144 -5.78 5.68 -20.00
N ALA A 145 -5.65 5.90 -21.31
CA ALA A 145 -6.82 5.96 -22.20
C ALA A 145 -7.58 4.62 -22.30
N ASP A 146 -6.88 3.52 -22.03
CA ASP A 146 -7.43 2.15 -22.00
C ASP A 146 -7.79 1.68 -20.59
N SER A 147 -7.91 2.60 -19.62
CA SER A 147 -8.34 2.27 -18.27
C SER A 147 -9.70 1.58 -18.27
N PRO A 148 -9.85 0.42 -17.60
CA PRO A 148 -11.13 -0.27 -17.54
C PRO A 148 -12.14 0.44 -16.62
N LEU A 149 -11.68 1.39 -15.80
CA LEU A 149 -12.50 2.16 -14.88
C LEU A 149 -12.75 3.56 -15.45
N PRO A 150 -14.02 3.99 -15.62
CA PRO A 150 -14.32 5.36 -16.02
C PRO A 150 -13.67 6.39 -15.09
N TRP A 151 -12.95 7.34 -15.65
CA TRP A 151 -12.20 8.35 -14.90
C TRP A 151 -13.05 9.11 -13.88
N VAL A 152 -14.32 9.37 -14.19
CA VAL A 152 -15.29 10.03 -13.32
C VAL A 152 -15.58 9.24 -12.03
N GLN A 153 -15.35 7.93 -12.04
CA GLN A 153 -15.58 7.06 -10.89
C GLN A 153 -14.38 7.00 -9.93
N VAL A 154 -13.24 7.62 -10.28
CA VAL A 154 -12.05 7.67 -9.41
C VAL A 154 -12.17 8.86 -8.47
N GLY A 155 -12.35 8.59 -7.18
CA GLY A 155 -12.39 9.61 -6.12
C GLY A 155 -11.03 10.22 -5.84
N GLY A 156 -10.01 9.38 -5.73
CA GLY A 156 -8.63 9.82 -5.48
C GLY A 156 -7.73 8.72 -4.93
N VAL A 157 -6.55 9.13 -4.49
CA VAL A 157 -5.49 8.25 -3.99
C VAL A 157 -5.05 8.66 -2.59
N VAL A 158 -4.76 7.67 -1.75
CA VAL A 158 -4.23 7.86 -0.39
C VAL A 158 -2.97 7.00 -0.24
N ALA A 159 -1.84 7.65 -0.03
CA ALA A 159 -0.56 6.99 0.19
C ALA A 159 0.03 7.39 1.56
N VAL A 160 0.10 6.43 2.49
CA VAL A 160 0.67 6.64 3.82
C VAL A 160 2.08 6.09 3.84
N CYS A 161 3.08 6.94 4.08
CA CYS A 161 4.51 6.60 4.01
C CYS A 161 4.84 5.74 2.78
N PRO A 162 4.51 6.16 1.55
CA PRO A 162 4.85 5.37 0.37
C PRO A 162 6.36 5.29 0.18
N ASN A 163 6.85 4.17 -0.37
CA ASN A 163 8.20 4.17 -0.95
C ASN A 163 8.15 4.99 -2.26
N LEU A 164 8.85 6.10 -2.29
CA LEU A 164 8.85 7.03 -3.43
C LEU A 164 10.06 6.87 -4.34
N ASP A 165 11.18 6.41 -3.78
CA ASP A 165 12.45 6.19 -4.50
C ASP A 165 13.29 5.13 -3.77
N ALA A 166 13.25 3.89 -4.29
CA ALA A 166 13.98 2.77 -3.72
C ALA A 166 15.51 2.91 -3.92
N ASN A 167 15.97 3.56 -5.00
CA ASN A 167 17.38 3.78 -5.25
C ASN A 167 18.02 4.70 -4.20
N ARG A 168 17.29 5.63 -3.61
CA ARG A 168 17.75 6.49 -2.51
C ARG A 168 17.51 5.81 -1.14
N SER A 169 16.36 5.18 -0.96
CA SER A 169 15.91 4.68 0.35
C SER A 169 16.67 3.44 0.81
N LEU A 170 16.97 2.50 -0.08
CA LEU A 170 17.65 1.27 0.30
C LEU A 170 19.13 1.51 0.74
N PRO A 171 19.95 2.30 0.04
CA PRO A 171 21.27 2.70 0.53
C PRO A 171 21.23 3.46 1.86
N TYR A 172 20.26 4.37 2.04
CA TYR A 172 20.05 5.08 3.30
C TYR A 172 19.77 4.10 4.45
N LEU A 173 18.83 3.16 4.27
CA LEU A 173 18.52 2.13 5.24
C LEU A 173 19.78 1.33 5.60
N MET A 174 20.57 0.92 4.60
CA MET A 174 21.76 0.10 4.77
C MET A 174 22.95 0.86 5.38
N ALA A 175 22.94 2.19 5.38
CA ALA A 175 24.00 3.00 5.99
C ALA A 175 24.07 2.85 7.53
N HIS A 176 22.95 2.48 8.17
CA HIS A 176 22.86 2.38 9.63
C HIS A 176 22.82 0.92 10.12
N PRO A 177 23.49 0.59 11.25
CA PRO A 177 23.51 -0.79 11.76
C PRO A 177 22.12 -1.36 12.05
N TRP A 178 21.22 -0.57 12.64
CA TRP A 178 19.85 -1.00 12.90
C TRP A 178 19.05 -1.16 11.59
N GLY A 179 19.34 -0.32 10.57
CA GLY A 179 18.71 -0.43 9.25
C GLY A 179 19.07 -1.73 8.54
N ARG A 180 20.33 -2.19 8.68
CA ARG A 180 20.77 -3.52 8.20
C ARG A 180 20.00 -4.65 8.88
N LEU A 181 19.70 -4.51 10.19
CA LEU A 181 18.89 -5.49 10.91
C LEU A 181 17.44 -5.52 10.39
N VAL A 182 16.86 -4.34 10.11
CA VAL A 182 15.52 -4.25 9.54
C VAL A 182 15.49 -4.82 8.13
N GLU A 183 16.45 -4.46 7.29
CA GLU A 183 16.59 -5.00 5.93
C GLU A 183 16.72 -6.54 5.95
N TRP A 184 17.58 -7.07 6.80
CA TRP A 184 17.73 -8.51 7.01
C TRP A 184 16.40 -9.15 7.41
N ALA A 185 15.65 -8.56 8.36
CA ALA A 185 14.36 -9.08 8.80
C ALA A 185 13.33 -9.10 7.66
N ILE A 186 13.27 -8.02 6.85
CA ILE A 186 12.41 -7.96 5.66
C ILE A 186 12.83 -9.05 4.65
N THR A 187 14.12 -9.21 4.42
CA THR A 187 14.65 -10.25 3.52
C THR A 187 14.24 -11.66 3.98
N GLN A 188 14.27 -11.95 5.29
CA GLN A 188 13.81 -13.24 5.79
C GLN A 188 12.31 -13.46 5.53
N GLU A 189 11.49 -12.43 5.69
CA GLU A 189 10.05 -12.53 5.37
C GLU A 189 9.79 -12.69 3.86
N LEU A 190 10.56 -12.00 3.00
CA LEU A 190 10.51 -12.19 1.54
C LEU A 190 10.93 -13.62 1.14
N LYS A 191 11.95 -14.19 1.78
CA LYS A 191 12.34 -15.60 1.56
C LYS A 191 11.24 -16.57 1.97
N LYS A 192 10.57 -16.33 3.11
CA LYS A 192 9.41 -17.13 3.53
C LYS A 192 8.28 -17.05 2.52
N LEU A 193 8.00 -15.85 2.00
CA LEU A 193 7.00 -15.62 0.96
C LEU A 193 7.35 -16.41 -0.31
N ALA A 194 8.60 -16.31 -0.79
CA ALA A 194 9.05 -17.05 -1.97
C ALA A 194 9.03 -18.57 -1.77
N LEU A 195 9.35 -19.07 -0.56
CA LEU A 195 9.21 -20.48 -0.21
C LEU A 195 7.75 -20.93 -0.21
N ALA A 196 6.83 -20.09 0.30
CA ALA A 196 5.39 -20.37 0.25
C ALA A 196 4.88 -20.46 -1.19
N LEU A 197 5.33 -19.54 -2.06
CA LEU A 197 5.06 -19.60 -3.51
C LEU A 197 5.62 -20.87 -4.14
N TYR A 198 6.86 -21.24 -3.83
CA TYR A 198 7.47 -22.46 -4.33
C TYR A 198 6.66 -23.70 -3.92
N HIS A 199 6.21 -23.78 -2.67
CA HIS A 199 5.39 -24.90 -2.21
C HIS A 199 4.02 -24.96 -2.88
N ALA A 200 3.41 -23.82 -3.14
CA ALA A 200 2.14 -23.76 -3.88
C ALA A 200 2.31 -24.00 -5.38
N HIS A 201 3.45 -23.60 -5.96
CA HIS A 201 3.74 -23.62 -7.39
C HIS A 201 5.18 -24.10 -7.68
N PRO A 202 5.51 -25.38 -7.49
CA PRO A 202 6.90 -25.88 -7.51
C PRO A 202 7.65 -25.67 -8.83
N HIS A 203 6.91 -25.53 -9.94
CA HIS A 203 7.52 -25.35 -11.27
C HIS A 203 7.68 -23.88 -11.68
N ALA A 204 7.18 -22.94 -10.88
CA ALA A 204 7.16 -21.52 -11.23
C ALA A 204 8.28 -20.71 -10.55
N ILE A 205 8.87 -21.23 -9.47
CA ILE A 205 9.89 -20.55 -8.67
C ILE A 205 11.14 -21.44 -8.58
N ASP A 206 12.30 -20.87 -8.92
CA ASP A 206 13.60 -21.55 -8.73
C ASP A 206 14.00 -21.53 -7.24
N PRO A 207 14.05 -22.68 -6.56
CA PRO A 207 14.47 -22.72 -5.16
C PRO A 207 15.94 -22.29 -4.96
N ALA A 208 16.80 -22.44 -5.98
CA ALA A 208 18.18 -21.97 -5.90
C ALA A 208 18.25 -20.42 -5.93
N ALA A 209 17.35 -19.76 -6.66
CA ALA A 209 17.22 -18.29 -6.62
C ALA A 209 16.82 -17.81 -5.22
N ILE A 210 15.91 -18.51 -4.53
CA ILE A 210 15.56 -18.20 -3.14
C ILE A 210 16.79 -18.29 -2.21
N GLN A 211 17.64 -19.27 -2.42
CA GLN A 211 18.87 -19.42 -1.62
C GLN A 211 19.86 -18.30 -1.88
N ARG A 212 19.98 -17.80 -3.12
CA ARG A 212 20.86 -16.69 -3.49
C ARG A 212 20.37 -15.32 -3.01
N ALA A 213 19.07 -15.18 -2.70
CA ALA A 213 18.47 -13.95 -2.19
C ALA A 213 18.89 -13.71 -0.73
N GLN A 214 19.92 -12.88 -0.51
CA GLN A 214 20.48 -12.56 0.81
C GLN A 214 20.21 -11.12 1.26
N SER A 215 19.51 -10.35 0.44
CA SER A 215 19.10 -8.96 0.68
C SER A 215 17.85 -8.65 -0.14
N ILE A 216 17.13 -7.56 0.16
CA ILE A 216 16.00 -7.08 -0.67
C ILE A 216 16.47 -6.93 -2.12
N GLN A 217 17.60 -6.26 -2.34
CA GLN A 217 18.14 -6.07 -3.68
C GLN A 217 18.47 -7.39 -4.39
N SER A 218 19.04 -8.37 -3.68
CA SER A 218 19.32 -9.67 -4.30
C SER A 218 18.04 -10.51 -4.49
N PHE A 219 17.02 -10.33 -3.66
CA PHE A 219 15.71 -10.94 -3.88
C PHE A 219 15.10 -10.44 -5.21
N ASP A 220 15.13 -9.13 -5.43
CA ASP A 220 14.62 -8.56 -6.67
C ASP A 220 15.45 -9.01 -7.87
N ARG A 221 16.78 -9.04 -7.75
CA ARG A 221 17.67 -9.49 -8.81
C ARG A 221 17.44 -10.96 -9.20
N GLU A 222 17.27 -11.84 -8.22
CA GLU A 222 17.19 -13.28 -8.46
C GLU A 222 15.79 -13.73 -8.88
N LEU A 223 14.75 -13.06 -8.40
CA LEU A 223 13.37 -13.55 -8.53
C LEU A 223 12.49 -12.57 -9.33
N VAL A 224 12.52 -11.26 -9.04
CA VAL A 224 11.54 -10.31 -9.58
C VAL A 224 11.90 -9.84 -10.98
N ILE A 225 13.09 -9.21 -11.15
CA ILE A 225 13.45 -8.59 -12.43
C ILE A 225 13.56 -9.54 -13.62
N PRO A 226 13.92 -10.84 -13.46
CA PRO A 226 13.93 -11.76 -14.59
C PRO A 226 12.54 -11.96 -15.20
N THR A 227 11.46 -11.84 -14.41
CA THR A 227 10.08 -11.97 -14.88
C THR A 227 9.55 -10.70 -15.54
N LEU A 228 10.18 -9.56 -15.28
CA LEU A 228 9.78 -8.23 -15.77
C LEU A 228 10.65 -7.72 -16.92
N GLY A 229 11.78 -8.40 -17.23
CA GLY A 229 12.65 -8.05 -18.34
C GLY A 229 13.61 -6.88 -18.08
N PHE A 230 13.82 -6.47 -16.83
CA PHE A 230 14.80 -5.44 -16.48
C PHE A 230 16.23 -6.01 -16.49
N LYS A 231 17.18 -5.19 -16.92
CA LYS A 231 18.60 -5.57 -16.96
C LYS A 231 19.27 -5.48 -15.59
N THR A 232 18.92 -4.47 -14.81
CA THR A 232 19.45 -4.24 -13.46
C THR A 232 18.36 -3.92 -12.46
N VAL A 233 18.62 -4.14 -11.19
CA VAL A 233 17.70 -3.75 -10.10
C VAL A 233 17.56 -2.24 -10.02
N MET A 234 18.63 -1.48 -10.35
CA MET A 234 18.57 -0.03 -10.37
C MET A 234 17.60 0.49 -11.45
N ASP A 235 17.61 -0.11 -12.65
CA ASP A 235 16.63 0.23 -13.70
C ASP A 235 15.20 -0.07 -13.24
N TYR A 236 15.00 -1.21 -12.59
CA TYR A 236 13.72 -1.60 -12.01
C TYR A 236 13.23 -0.60 -10.95
N TYR A 237 14.08 -0.25 -9.98
CA TYR A 237 13.73 0.73 -8.94
C TYR A 237 13.48 2.12 -9.52
N THR A 238 14.22 2.52 -10.55
CA THR A 238 13.95 3.77 -11.26
C THR A 238 12.58 3.74 -11.93
N ALA A 239 12.28 2.66 -12.65
CA ALA A 239 11.01 2.52 -13.36
C ALA A 239 9.79 2.46 -12.44
N THR A 240 9.93 1.86 -11.24
CA THR A 240 8.84 1.66 -10.28
C THR A 240 8.67 2.78 -9.27
N SER A 241 9.63 3.70 -9.16
CA SER A 241 9.59 4.84 -8.22
C SER A 241 8.51 5.85 -8.60
N PRO A 242 7.51 6.13 -7.72
CA PRO A 242 6.43 7.07 -8.05
C PRO A 242 6.88 8.52 -8.20
N LEU A 243 8.02 8.88 -7.60
CA LEU A 243 8.48 10.27 -7.55
C LEU A 243 8.56 10.93 -8.93
N HIS A 244 8.91 10.14 -9.99
CA HIS A 244 9.06 10.66 -11.34
C HIS A 244 7.73 10.93 -12.08
N PHE A 245 6.62 10.33 -11.66
CA PHE A 245 5.31 10.59 -12.27
C PHE A 245 4.34 11.33 -11.34
N LEU A 246 4.65 11.44 -10.05
CA LEU A 246 3.78 12.01 -9.03
C LEU A 246 3.23 13.40 -9.43
N GLY A 247 4.10 14.27 -9.96
CA GLY A 247 3.70 15.60 -10.43
C GLY A 247 2.72 15.63 -11.60
N LYS A 248 2.47 14.49 -12.23
CA LYS A 248 1.53 14.37 -13.37
C LYS A 248 0.17 13.81 -12.97
N LEU A 249 -0.01 13.37 -11.71
CA LEU A 249 -1.30 12.89 -11.23
C LEU A 249 -2.33 14.03 -11.30
N ASN A 250 -3.54 13.73 -11.77
CA ASN A 250 -4.60 14.70 -12.00
C ASN A 250 -5.92 14.33 -11.30
N ARG A 251 -5.82 13.54 -10.23
CA ARG A 251 -6.89 13.27 -9.26
C ARG A 251 -6.45 13.63 -7.86
N PRO A 252 -7.38 13.99 -6.97
CA PRO A 252 -7.06 14.24 -5.58
C PRO A 252 -6.18 13.13 -5.02
N THR A 253 -5.00 13.49 -4.51
CA THR A 253 -4.02 12.54 -4.00
C THR A 253 -3.47 13.07 -2.69
N LEU A 254 -3.70 12.32 -1.61
CA LEU A 254 -3.12 12.59 -0.30
C LEU A 254 -1.86 11.76 -0.12
N ILE A 255 -0.76 12.44 0.20
CA ILE A 255 0.48 11.82 0.65
C ILE A 255 0.70 12.21 2.10
N LEU A 256 0.69 11.22 2.99
CA LEU A 256 1.02 11.41 4.39
C LEU A 256 2.41 10.86 4.61
N TYR A 257 3.36 11.72 5.05
CA TYR A 257 4.79 11.38 5.16
C TYR A 257 5.37 11.91 6.47
N ALA A 258 6.39 11.25 7.02
CA ALA A 258 7.04 11.67 8.25
C ALA A 258 8.52 11.96 8.00
N GLN A 259 9.02 13.08 8.54
CA GLN A 259 10.44 13.45 8.44
C GLN A 259 11.36 12.48 9.21
N ASP A 260 10.81 11.82 10.24
CA ASP A 260 11.53 10.84 11.06
C ASP A 260 11.29 9.39 10.63
N ASP A 261 10.82 9.17 9.39
CA ASP A 261 10.67 7.82 8.84
C ASP A 261 12.06 7.16 8.72
N PRO A 262 12.30 6.06 9.43
CA PRO A 262 13.64 5.48 9.46
C PRO A 262 13.95 4.59 8.26
N LEU A 263 12.98 4.32 7.39
CA LEU A 263 13.15 3.41 6.25
C LEU A 263 13.50 4.17 4.96
N PHE A 264 13.08 5.43 4.85
CA PHE A 264 13.18 6.19 3.62
C PHE A 264 14.15 7.36 3.75
N ALA A 265 14.87 7.62 2.66
CA ALA A 265 15.90 8.67 2.62
C ALA A 265 15.26 10.06 2.81
N PRO A 266 15.70 10.85 3.82
CA PRO A 266 15.16 12.18 4.06
C PRO A 266 15.43 13.15 2.91
N GLU A 267 16.40 12.87 2.05
CA GLU A 267 16.71 13.66 0.85
C GLU A 267 15.61 13.63 -0.22
N ILE A 268 14.62 12.73 -0.05
CA ILE A 268 13.42 12.70 -0.91
C ILE A 268 12.45 13.84 -0.56
N ILE A 269 12.46 14.32 0.68
CA ILE A 269 11.46 15.27 1.20
C ILE A 269 11.45 16.59 0.43
N PRO A 270 12.59 17.27 0.14
CA PRO A 270 12.58 18.50 -0.64
C PRO A 270 11.97 18.33 -2.04
N ASP A 271 12.28 17.22 -2.72
CA ASP A 271 11.71 16.94 -4.04
C ASP A 271 10.19 16.72 -3.94
N LEU A 272 9.76 15.98 -2.90
CA LEU A 272 8.34 15.72 -2.64
C LEU A 272 7.57 17.02 -2.35
N GLU A 273 8.10 17.90 -1.50
CA GLU A 273 7.51 19.22 -1.20
C GLU A 273 7.38 20.06 -2.48
N GLN A 274 8.44 20.12 -3.29
CA GLN A 274 8.46 20.86 -4.55
C GLN A 274 7.41 20.31 -5.53
N ILE A 275 7.33 19.00 -5.71
CA ILE A 275 6.36 18.36 -6.62
C ILE A 275 4.93 18.63 -6.15
N CYS A 276 4.66 18.50 -4.85
CA CYS A 276 3.33 18.74 -4.30
C CYS A 276 2.92 20.22 -4.39
N ALA A 277 3.85 21.16 -4.20
CA ALA A 277 3.56 22.59 -4.33
C ALA A 277 3.20 22.99 -5.77
N GLN A 278 3.66 22.27 -6.79
CA GLN A 278 3.43 22.55 -8.20
C GLN A 278 2.17 21.87 -8.78
N ASN A 279 1.54 20.96 -8.05
CA ASN A 279 0.38 20.22 -8.53
C ASN A 279 -0.81 20.35 -7.57
N ARG A 280 -1.86 21.07 -8.01
CA ARG A 280 -3.07 21.33 -7.22
C ARG A 280 -3.85 20.07 -6.79
N TYR A 281 -3.60 18.94 -7.40
CA TYR A 281 -4.23 17.68 -7.06
C TYR A 281 -3.52 16.93 -5.92
N LEU A 282 -2.31 17.35 -5.56
CA LEU A 282 -1.50 16.71 -4.52
C LEU A 282 -1.64 17.50 -3.21
N GLU A 283 -2.00 16.81 -2.15
CA GLU A 283 -1.93 17.33 -0.78
C GLU A 283 -0.89 16.53 0.00
N LEU A 284 0.15 17.21 0.48
CA LEU A 284 1.19 16.64 1.32
C LEU A 284 0.92 16.97 2.78
N VAL A 285 0.74 15.94 3.60
CA VAL A 285 0.74 16.06 5.06
C VAL A 285 2.10 15.57 5.56
N LEU A 286 3.06 16.48 5.64
CA LEU A 286 4.39 16.21 6.15
C LEU A 286 4.44 16.46 7.66
N THR A 287 4.70 15.42 8.45
CA THR A 287 4.81 15.51 9.89
C THR A 287 6.27 15.45 10.34
N LYS A 288 6.61 16.16 11.42
CA LYS A 288 7.94 16.07 12.03
C LYS A 288 8.20 14.70 12.64
N TYR A 289 7.16 14.09 13.22
CA TYR A 289 7.22 12.80 13.90
C TYR A 289 6.06 11.91 13.43
N GLY A 290 6.30 10.64 13.30
CA GLY A 290 5.31 9.66 12.85
C GLY A 290 5.92 8.28 12.68
N GLY A 291 7.23 8.26 12.44
CA GLY A 291 7.96 7.06 12.10
C GLY A 291 7.42 6.43 10.83
N HIS A 292 7.67 5.15 10.64
CA HIS A 292 7.13 4.42 9.50
C HIS A 292 5.73 3.88 9.81
N VAL A 293 4.69 4.43 9.16
CA VAL A 293 3.27 3.99 9.21
C VAL A 293 2.57 4.22 10.56
N GLY A 294 3.27 4.32 11.67
CA GLY A 294 2.70 4.27 13.02
C GLY A 294 1.73 5.41 13.35
N TYR A 295 2.19 6.65 13.27
CA TYR A 295 1.45 7.88 13.61
C TYR A 295 0.56 7.76 14.85
N TYR A 296 1.08 7.11 15.90
CA TYR A 296 0.34 6.89 17.14
C TYR A 296 0.43 8.11 18.03
N SER A 297 -0.66 8.87 18.11
CA SER A 297 -0.75 10.13 18.82
C SER A 297 -0.59 9.98 20.34
N SER A 298 -0.10 11.02 21.02
CA SER A 298 -0.19 11.13 22.47
C SER A 298 -1.66 11.29 22.92
N GLN A 299 -1.96 11.04 24.19
CA GLN A 299 -3.31 11.31 24.72
C GLN A 299 -3.69 12.80 24.57
N ARG A 300 -2.71 13.71 24.75
CA ARG A 300 -2.92 15.14 24.55
C ARG A 300 -3.21 15.45 23.09
N GLY A 301 -2.45 14.86 22.16
CA GLY A 301 -2.66 15.03 20.72
C GLY A 301 -4.04 14.52 20.27
N GLN A 302 -4.46 13.35 20.76
CA GLN A 302 -5.79 12.80 20.51
C GLN A 302 -6.90 13.77 20.96
N LYS A 303 -6.79 14.30 22.19
CA LYS A 303 -7.78 15.25 22.72
C LYS A 303 -7.81 16.56 21.92
N LEU A 304 -6.64 17.10 21.53
CA LEU A 304 -6.56 18.33 20.75
C LEU A 304 -7.15 18.16 19.35
N ALA A 305 -6.95 16.99 18.73
CA ALA A 305 -7.51 16.67 17.42
C ALA A 305 -8.98 16.22 17.49
N ASN A 306 -9.53 16.01 18.69
CA ASN A 306 -10.85 15.42 18.93
C ASN A 306 -11.04 14.06 18.24
N ASP A 307 -9.94 13.27 18.17
CA ASP A 307 -9.95 11.97 17.54
C ASP A 307 -10.57 10.90 18.49
N PRO A 308 -11.34 9.95 17.98
CA PRO A 308 -11.95 8.90 18.80
C PRO A 308 -10.93 7.94 19.41
N ASP A 309 -9.74 7.84 18.80
CA ASP A 309 -8.60 7.06 19.28
C ASP A 309 -7.26 7.70 18.91
N ARG A 310 -6.16 7.01 19.19
CA ARG A 310 -4.80 7.53 18.99
C ARG A 310 -4.19 7.23 17.61
N TRP A 311 -4.92 6.61 16.69
CA TRP A 311 -4.47 6.28 15.33
C TRP A 311 -4.64 7.46 14.38
N TRP A 312 -3.89 8.50 14.61
CA TRP A 312 -4.00 9.81 14.01
C TRP A 312 -4.03 9.80 12.47
N ALA A 313 -3.16 9.01 11.84
CA ALA A 313 -3.09 8.96 10.37
C ALA A 313 -4.43 8.60 9.71
N TRP A 314 -5.12 7.60 10.26
CA TRP A 314 -6.38 7.14 9.68
C TRP A 314 -7.51 8.16 9.82
N HIS A 315 -7.50 8.94 10.90
CA HIS A 315 -8.46 10.03 11.04
C HIS A 315 -8.18 11.14 10.03
N ARG A 316 -6.90 11.54 9.84
CA ARG A 316 -6.53 12.56 8.84
C ARG A 316 -6.87 12.11 7.42
N VAL A 317 -6.61 10.86 7.09
CA VAL A 317 -6.97 10.28 5.79
C VAL A 317 -8.48 10.36 5.55
N LEU A 318 -9.28 9.90 6.49
CA LEU A 318 -10.73 9.90 6.34
C LEU A 318 -11.35 11.30 6.37
N ASP A 319 -10.81 12.22 7.17
CA ASP A 319 -11.23 13.62 7.17
C ASP A 319 -10.93 14.29 5.81
N TRP A 320 -9.77 13.98 5.21
CA TRP A 320 -9.42 14.47 3.90
C TRP A 320 -10.34 13.91 2.81
N MET A 321 -10.62 12.61 2.84
CA MET A 321 -11.55 11.99 1.89
C MET A 321 -12.94 12.60 1.99
N ASP A 322 -13.46 12.83 3.21
CA ASP A 322 -14.78 13.44 3.44
C ASP A 322 -14.84 14.86 2.87
N ARG A 323 -13.80 15.67 3.07
CA ARG A 323 -13.71 17.03 2.49
C ARG A 323 -13.69 17.00 0.96
N THR A 324 -12.87 16.11 0.39
CA THR A 324 -12.69 15.99 -1.06
C THR A 324 -13.93 15.46 -1.77
N SER A 325 -14.71 14.62 -1.11
CA SER A 325 -15.99 14.10 -1.66
C SER A 325 -17.12 15.13 -1.66
N ALA A 326 -16.99 16.21 -0.87
CA ALA A 326 -18.00 17.26 -0.76
C ALA A 326 -17.84 18.40 -1.79
N THR A 327 -16.69 18.44 -2.48
CA THR A 327 -16.37 19.39 -3.56
C THR A 327 -16.62 18.79 -4.93
#